data_b9c7540036ae73e2ec1b4c29461a75ad
#
_entry.id   b9c7540036ae73e2ec1b4c29461a75ad
#
_cell.length_a   1.000
_cell.length_b   1.000
_cell.length_c   1.000
_cell.angle_alpha   90.00
_cell.angle_beta   90.00
_cell.angle_gamma   90.00
#
_symmetry.space_group_name_H-M   'P 1'
#
loop_
_entity.id
_entity.type
_entity.pdbx_description
1 polymer ?
#
loop_
_entity_poly.entity_id
_entity_poly.type
_entity_poly.pdbx_seq_one_letter_code
_entity_poly.pdbx_strand_id
1 'polypeptide(L)'
;FLEEGWPGSGRLYRSGDLVRWRADGCLEFLGRIDEQVKINGYRIELGEIRSALLEHPAVGEAAVLTDEADAAEPGTDRRIVAFVTAAGETADESWLEVDLPSGHRVAGLNLNETEYVYQEIFVDEVYSRDGIVLPPDAVVLDVGANIGLFSLYIASRAPRARVVAFEPLAPIRRRLEANLGRYAPQVEVFGIGLSDAEREETFTYYPGYSTFSGIAEYADASGERDVIRRYLSNQGEEGGANLLLDNIDEILDDRLRAEAHRCRLRRLDQVIGELGLERIDLLKIDVQRAEMDVLLGLDDAALAKVRQIVLEVHDKRDGATAGRADALSDLLRRHGFEVSIRQDALLEGTDRYNCYAVRPGYAESLAERIDWRALAPRPAAALGGELSEQALRGFLEARLPAYMLPSR
;
A
#
# COMPACT_ATOMS: atom_id res chain seq x y z
N PHE A 1 20.28 -32.91 14.77
CA PHE A 1 20.18 -34.34 14.45
C PHE A 1 18.71 -34.68 14.23
N LEU A 2 18.39 -35.44 13.19
CA LEU A 2 17.03 -35.93 12.91
C LEU A 2 16.95 -37.37 13.45
N GLU A 3 15.93 -37.67 14.26
CA GLU A 3 15.77 -38.99 14.86
C GLU A 3 14.94 -39.98 14.03
N GLU A 4 14.26 -39.53 12.93
CA GLU A 4 13.39 -40.39 12.14
C GLU A 4 13.65 -40.28 10.65
N GLY A 5 13.71 -41.42 9.93
CA GLY A 5 13.28 -41.48 8.58
C GLY A 5 14.03 -42.33 7.55
N TRP A 6 15.22 -42.88 7.83
CA TRP A 6 15.92 -43.75 6.85
C TRP A 6 16.27 -45.12 7.43
N PRO A 7 15.79 -46.22 6.85
CA PRO A 7 16.09 -47.54 7.32
C PRO A 7 17.62 -47.82 7.27
N GLY A 8 18.23 -48.08 8.44
CA GLY A 8 19.65 -48.44 8.55
C GLY A 8 20.62 -47.29 8.83
N SER A 9 20.16 -46.07 9.02
CA SER A 9 21.03 -44.93 9.34
C SER A 9 21.10 -44.62 10.83
N GLY A 10 22.32 -44.49 11.36
CA GLY A 10 22.60 -43.85 12.65
C GLY A 10 22.20 -42.36 12.64
N ARG A 11 22.70 -41.60 13.60
CA ARG A 11 22.43 -40.14 13.69
C ARG A 11 22.81 -39.43 12.41
N LEU A 12 21.86 -38.72 11.82
CA LEU A 12 22.05 -37.88 10.65
C LEU A 12 22.39 -36.45 11.05
N TYR A 13 23.31 -35.82 10.30
CA TYR A 13 23.64 -34.41 10.46
C TYR A 13 23.06 -33.63 9.26
N ARG A 14 22.24 -32.62 9.53
CA ARG A 14 21.74 -31.68 8.52
C ARG A 14 22.78 -30.59 8.33
N SER A 15 23.46 -30.59 7.17
CA SER A 15 24.55 -29.65 6.88
C SER A 15 24.06 -28.21 6.63
N GLY A 16 22.80 -28.04 6.24
CA GLY A 16 22.25 -26.77 5.77
C GLY A 16 22.61 -26.42 4.33
N ASP A 17 23.22 -27.35 3.61
CA ASP A 17 23.60 -27.16 2.20
C ASP A 17 22.42 -27.48 1.28
N LEU A 18 22.17 -26.62 0.28
CA LEU A 18 21.26 -26.86 -0.81
C LEU A 18 22.03 -27.52 -1.95
N VAL A 19 21.60 -28.74 -2.32
CA VAL A 19 22.25 -29.53 -3.36
C VAL A 19 21.21 -30.09 -4.34
N ARG A 20 21.60 -30.35 -5.58
CA ARG A 20 20.80 -31.11 -6.53
C ARG A 20 21.56 -32.30 -7.09
N TRP A 21 20.82 -33.37 -7.45
CA TRP A 21 21.38 -34.48 -8.18
C TRP A 21 21.61 -34.11 -9.65
N ARG A 22 22.80 -34.38 -10.15
CA ARG A 22 23.12 -34.31 -11.57
C ARG A 22 22.82 -35.68 -12.25
N ALA A 23 22.67 -35.67 -13.58
CA ALA A 23 22.41 -36.86 -14.35
C ALA A 23 23.56 -37.91 -14.27
N ASP A 24 24.78 -37.49 -13.93
CA ASP A 24 25.95 -38.34 -13.71
C ASP A 24 26.00 -38.99 -12.33
N GLY A 25 25.00 -38.78 -11.48
CA GLY A 25 24.94 -39.33 -10.12
C GLY A 25 25.74 -38.53 -9.09
N CYS A 26 26.29 -37.37 -9.43
CA CYS A 26 26.97 -36.48 -8.52
C CYS A 26 26.01 -35.42 -7.92
N LEU A 27 26.29 -34.98 -6.68
CA LEU A 27 25.61 -33.86 -6.08
C LEU A 27 26.29 -32.56 -6.53
N GLU A 28 25.50 -31.65 -7.06
CA GLU A 28 25.92 -30.28 -7.33
C GLU A 28 25.50 -29.39 -6.17
N PHE A 29 26.46 -28.65 -5.62
CA PHE A 29 26.19 -27.66 -4.58
C PHE A 29 25.58 -26.40 -5.22
N LEU A 30 24.41 -26.00 -4.74
CA LEU A 30 23.67 -24.81 -5.22
C LEU A 30 23.79 -23.63 -4.28
N GLY A 31 24.15 -23.87 -3.00
CA GLY A 31 24.21 -22.83 -1.97
C GLY A 31 23.94 -23.38 -0.59
N ARG A 32 23.54 -22.48 0.32
CA ARG A 32 23.11 -22.84 1.67
C ARG A 32 21.65 -22.44 1.88
N ILE A 33 20.96 -23.19 2.73
CA ILE A 33 19.59 -22.89 3.16
C ILE A 33 19.61 -21.82 4.27
N ASP A 34 20.71 -21.76 5.02
CA ASP A 34 20.94 -20.79 6.09
C ASP A 34 21.73 -19.55 5.59
N GLU A 35 21.63 -18.45 6.34
CA GLU A 35 22.30 -17.17 6.03
C GLU A 35 23.81 -17.18 6.35
N GLN A 36 24.45 -18.34 6.48
CA GLN A 36 25.87 -18.44 6.78
C GLN A 36 26.72 -18.13 5.55
N VAL A 37 27.69 -17.26 5.74
CA VAL A 37 28.66 -16.86 4.72
C VAL A 37 30.10 -17.15 5.16
N LYS A 38 30.99 -17.37 4.18
CA LYS A 38 32.43 -17.41 4.43
C LYS A 38 33.07 -16.12 3.93
N ILE A 39 33.69 -15.37 4.84
CA ILE A 39 34.41 -14.13 4.53
C ILE A 39 35.80 -14.24 5.17
N ASN A 40 36.84 -14.08 4.39
CA ASN A 40 38.25 -14.15 4.84
C ASN A 40 38.58 -15.41 5.68
N GLY A 41 37.95 -16.56 5.32
CA GLY A 41 38.14 -17.83 6.01
C GLY A 41 37.29 -18.01 7.28
N TYR A 42 36.60 -16.97 7.74
CA TYR A 42 35.69 -17.03 8.87
C TYR A 42 34.30 -17.45 8.43
N ARG A 43 33.66 -18.29 9.26
CA ARG A 43 32.26 -18.67 9.10
C ARG A 43 31.43 -17.71 9.92
N ILE A 44 30.61 -16.91 9.25
CA ILE A 44 29.82 -15.80 9.82
C ILE A 44 28.36 -16.10 9.64
N GLU A 45 27.59 -15.95 10.72
CA GLU A 45 26.13 -16.02 10.72
C GLU A 45 25.58 -14.59 10.64
N LEU A 46 25.04 -14.18 9.49
CA LEU A 46 24.49 -12.83 9.32
C LEU A 46 23.31 -12.58 10.30
N GLY A 47 22.56 -13.64 10.63
CA GLY A 47 21.49 -13.59 11.63
C GLY A 47 21.95 -13.24 13.05
N GLU A 48 23.19 -13.61 13.45
CA GLU A 48 23.76 -13.23 14.76
C GLU A 48 24.05 -11.73 14.81
N ILE A 49 24.58 -11.18 13.72
CA ILE A 49 24.82 -9.73 13.60
C ILE A 49 23.49 -8.97 13.62
N ARG A 50 22.48 -9.46 12.88
CA ARG A 50 21.14 -8.88 12.88
C ARG A 50 20.53 -8.89 14.27
N SER A 51 20.61 -10.00 14.98
CA SER A 51 20.08 -10.12 16.35
C SER A 51 20.76 -9.14 17.30
N ALA A 52 22.09 -9.02 17.22
CA ALA A 52 22.84 -8.06 18.03
C ALA A 52 22.48 -6.61 17.74
N LEU A 53 22.21 -6.26 16.46
CA LEU A 53 21.72 -4.93 16.09
C LEU A 53 20.35 -4.63 16.68
N LEU A 54 19.44 -5.59 16.64
CA LEU A 54 18.08 -5.46 17.21
C LEU A 54 18.05 -5.34 18.75
N GLU A 55 19.12 -5.70 19.45
CA GLU A 55 19.25 -5.44 20.89
C GLU A 55 19.53 -3.97 21.22
N HIS A 56 19.94 -3.17 20.24
CA HIS A 56 20.18 -1.74 20.46
C HIS A 56 18.86 -1.00 20.58
N PRO A 57 18.60 -0.24 21.66
CA PRO A 57 17.31 0.40 21.92
C PRO A 57 16.89 1.44 20.86
N ALA A 58 17.85 1.99 20.09
CA ALA A 58 17.58 2.93 19.01
C ALA A 58 17.47 2.26 17.62
N VAL A 59 17.50 0.92 17.52
CA VAL A 59 17.33 0.17 16.28
C VAL A 59 15.94 -0.45 16.26
N GLY A 60 15.14 -0.08 15.27
CA GLY A 60 13.80 -0.64 15.03
C GLY A 60 13.88 -1.92 14.23
N GLU A 61 14.49 -1.87 13.06
CA GLU A 61 14.72 -3.03 12.20
C GLU A 61 16.17 -3.10 11.76
N ALA A 62 16.62 -4.30 11.41
CA ALA A 62 17.95 -4.54 10.87
C ALA A 62 17.92 -5.58 9.76
N ALA A 63 18.59 -5.31 8.64
CA ALA A 63 18.91 -6.27 7.59
C ALA A 63 20.44 -6.34 7.42
N VAL A 64 21.00 -7.55 7.35
CA VAL A 64 22.43 -7.75 7.19
C VAL A 64 22.67 -8.59 5.95
N LEU A 65 23.47 -8.05 5.02
CA LEU A 65 23.75 -8.65 3.73
C LEU A 65 25.26 -8.69 3.47
N THR A 66 25.67 -9.48 2.51
CA THR A 66 27.03 -9.38 1.95
C THR A 66 26.99 -8.58 0.66
N ASP A 67 27.87 -7.57 0.57
CA ASP A 67 28.11 -6.82 -0.67
C ASP A 67 29.20 -7.55 -1.46
N GLU A 68 28.88 -7.95 -2.69
CA GLU A 68 29.86 -8.42 -3.67
C GLU A 68 30.44 -7.18 -4.35
N ALA A 69 31.49 -6.61 -3.76
CA ALA A 69 32.20 -5.49 -4.39
C ALA A 69 32.66 -5.93 -5.78
N ASP A 70 32.20 -5.21 -6.81
CA ASP A 70 32.51 -5.32 -8.23
C ASP A 70 33.14 -6.67 -8.69
N ALA A 71 32.32 -7.50 -9.32
CA ALA A 71 32.72 -8.79 -9.90
C ALA A 71 33.79 -8.71 -11.03
N ALA A 72 34.47 -7.57 -11.16
CA ALA A 72 35.47 -7.32 -12.20
C ALA A 72 36.91 -7.74 -11.82
N GLU A 73 37.20 -8.01 -10.53
CA GLU A 73 38.54 -8.52 -10.15
C GLU A 73 38.44 -9.79 -9.28
N PRO A 74 39.14 -10.90 -9.65
CA PRO A 74 39.21 -12.10 -8.83
C PRO A 74 40.02 -11.80 -7.56
N GLY A 75 39.37 -11.74 -6.39
CA GLY A 75 40.05 -11.53 -5.09
C GLY A 75 39.47 -10.39 -4.27
N THR A 76 38.44 -9.72 -4.69
CA THR A 76 37.76 -8.69 -3.87
C THR A 76 36.99 -9.33 -2.71
N ASP A 77 37.36 -8.97 -1.50
CA ASP A 77 36.78 -9.46 -0.25
C ASP A 77 35.29 -9.07 -0.17
N ARG A 78 34.44 -10.08 0.04
CA ARG A 78 33.03 -9.85 0.41
C ARG A 78 33.00 -9.01 1.69
N ARG A 79 32.17 -7.97 1.71
CA ARG A 79 31.97 -7.10 2.87
C ARG A 79 30.61 -7.38 3.48
N ILE A 80 30.52 -7.22 4.80
CA ILE A 80 29.23 -7.23 5.49
C ILE A 80 28.68 -5.81 5.51
N VAL A 81 27.44 -5.65 5.08
CA VAL A 81 26.71 -4.38 5.11
C VAL A 81 25.46 -4.58 5.95
N ALA A 82 25.22 -3.67 6.87
CA ALA A 82 24.01 -3.67 7.70
C ALA A 82 23.18 -2.43 7.40
N PHE A 83 21.91 -2.64 7.15
CA PHE A 83 20.89 -1.60 7.04
C PHE A 83 20.07 -1.62 8.33
N VAL A 84 19.89 -0.46 8.94
CA VAL A 84 19.11 -0.33 10.17
C VAL A 84 18.15 0.84 10.08
N THR A 85 16.98 0.68 10.73
CA THR A 85 16.04 1.79 10.94
C THR A 85 16.10 2.23 12.39
N ALA A 86 15.80 3.51 12.66
CA ALA A 86 15.71 4.01 14.01
C ALA A 86 14.48 3.44 14.73
N ALA A 87 14.62 3.08 16.01
CA ALA A 87 13.47 2.83 16.87
C ALA A 87 12.76 4.17 17.14
N GLY A 88 11.48 4.25 16.80
CA GLY A 88 10.67 5.42 17.18
C GLY A 88 10.49 5.51 18.69
N GLU A 89 10.25 6.71 19.22
CA GLU A 89 10.03 6.94 20.66
C GLU A 89 8.76 6.29 21.24
N THR A 90 7.97 5.61 20.43
CA THR A 90 6.86 4.75 20.85
C THR A 90 7.05 3.37 20.24
N ALA A 91 7.20 2.37 21.08
CA ALA A 91 7.24 0.96 20.71
C ALA A 91 5.91 0.56 20.06
N ASP A 92 5.71 0.90 18.78
CA ASP A 92 4.76 0.26 17.88
C ASP A 92 5.03 0.73 16.45
N GLU A 93 5.47 -0.20 15.60
CA GLU A 93 5.64 -0.09 14.15
C GLU A 93 6.73 0.89 13.66
N SER A 94 7.87 0.34 13.27
CA SER A 94 8.79 1.03 12.34
C SER A 94 8.04 1.24 11.01
N TRP A 95 7.45 2.41 10.85
CA TRP A 95 6.77 2.75 9.60
C TRP A 95 7.80 3.00 8.49
N LEU A 96 7.55 2.40 7.34
CA LEU A 96 8.28 2.75 6.13
C LEU A 96 7.95 4.21 5.78
N GLU A 97 8.95 5.08 5.87
CA GLU A 97 8.86 6.47 5.42
C GLU A 97 9.24 6.53 3.94
N VAL A 98 8.36 7.06 3.11
CA VAL A 98 8.55 7.21 1.65
C VAL A 98 8.58 8.69 1.28
N ASP A 99 9.67 9.10 0.63
CA ASP A 99 9.80 10.45 0.09
C ASP A 99 9.12 10.52 -1.28
N LEU A 100 8.04 11.29 -1.38
CA LEU A 100 7.28 11.46 -2.63
C LEU A 100 7.82 12.62 -3.47
N PRO A 101 7.73 12.55 -4.82
CA PRO A 101 8.16 13.64 -5.71
C PRO A 101 7.46 14.99 -5.44
N SER A 102 6.28 14.98 -4.83
CA SER A 102 5.58 16.19 -4.37
C SER A 102 6.22 16.88 -3.18
N GLY A 103 7.30 16.31 -2.60
CA GLY A 103 7.98 16.81 -1.40
C GLY A 103 7.33 16.36 -0.08
N HIS A 104 6.31 15.52 -0.11
CA HIS A 104 5.76 14.90 1.09
C HIS A 104 6.59 13.66 1.46
N ARG A 105 6.85 13.50 2.75
CA ARG A 105 7.39 12.27 3.33
C ARG A 105 6.28 11.58 4.10
N VAL A 106 5.86 10.42 3.61
CA VAL A 106 4.67 9.72 4.11
C VAL A 106 5.00 8.37 4.72
N ALA A 107 4.27 8.02 5.77
CA ALA A 107 4.27 6.67 6.33
C ALA A 107 3.52 5.75 5.36
N GLY A 108 4.24 4.84 4.73
CA GLY A 108 3.72 3.82 3.82
C GLY A 108 3.63 2.44 4.45
N LEU A 109 3.06 1.49 3.73
CA LEU A 109 3.06 0.06 4.08
C LEU A 109 4.14 -0.69 3.30
N ASN A 110 4.30 -0.37 2.02
CA ASN A 110 5.44 -0.76 1.20
C ASN A 110 5.72 0.31 0.14
N LEU A 111 6.95 0.34 -0.35
CA LEU A 111 7.41 1.36 -1.29
C LEU A 111 6.62 1.32 -2.61
N ASN A 112 6.54 0.13 -3.23
CA ASN A 112 5.93 -0.02 -4.56
C ASN A 112 4.45 0.38 -4.57
N GLU A 113 3.70 0.00 -3.52
CA GLU A 113 2.30 0.38 -3.36
C GLU A 113 2.15 1.89 -3.18
N THR A 114 3.00 2.48 -2.32
CA THR A 114 2.96 3.93 -2.07
C THR A 114 3.29 4.72 -3.35
N GLU A 115 4.28 4.29 -4.12
CA GLU A 115 4.64 4.91 -5.40
C GLU A 115 3.54 4.72 -6.46
N TYR A 116 2.93 3.54 -6.53
CA TYR A 116 1.80 3.27 -7.43
C TYR A 116 0.62 4.18 -7.14
N VAL A 117 0.16 4.25 -5.89
CA VAL A 117 -0.96 5.10 -5.47
C VAL A 117 -0.63 6.58 -5.65
N TYR A 118 0.63 6.99 -5.42
CA TYR A 118 1.08 8.34 -5.72
C TYR A 118 1.00 8.65 -7.23
N GLN A 119 1.50 7.76 -8.07
CA GLN A 119 1.44 7.91 -9.53
C GLN A 119 -0.01 8.08 -9.98
N GLU A 120 -0.90 7.21 -9.55
CA GLU A 120 -2.33 7.22 -9.87
C GLU A 120 -3.01 8.53 -9.48
N ILE A 121 -2.76 9.01 -8.24
CA ILE A 121 -3.47 10.17 -7.69
C ILE A 121 -2.86 11.50 -8.12
N PHE A 122 -1.51 11.65 -8.01
CA PHE A 122 -0.85 12.94 -8.19
C PHE A 122 -0.36 13.20 -9.61
N VAL A 123 -0.04 12.14 -10.37
CA VAL A 123 0.53 12.25 -11.72
C VAL A 123 -0.52 11.99 -12.77
N ASP A 124 -1.21 10.85 -12.67
CA ASP A 124 -2.23 10.47 -13.65
C ASP A 124 -3.59 11.12 -13.35
N GLU A 125 -3.74 11.69 -12.16
CA GLU A 125 -4.93 12.41 -11.69
C GLU A 125 -6.24 11.63 -11.94
N VAL A 126 -6.20 10.31 -11.68
CA VAL A 126 -7.30 9.39 -12.04
C VAL A 126 -8.64 9.85 -11.45
N TYR A 127 -8.65 10.38 -10.24
CA TYR A 127 -9.88 10.83 -9.57
C TYR A 127 -10.34 12.25 -9.99
N SER A 128 -9.64 12.91 -10.91
CA SER A 128 -9.94 14.27 -11.40
C SER A 128 -10.22 14.33 -12.90
N ARG A 129 -10.58 13.18 -13.49
CA ARG A 129 -10.90 13.05 -14.93
C ARG A 129 -12.40 13.23 -15.19
N ASP A 130 -12.79 13.22 -16.46
CA ASP A 130 -14.17 13.12 -16.95
C ASP A 130 -15.14 14.13 -16.34
N GLY A 131 -14.71 15.38 -16.24
CA GLY A 131 -15.56 16.49 -15.79
C GLY A 131 -15.60 16.67 -14.27
N ILE A 132 -14.84 15.89 -13.48
CA ILE A 132 -14.67 16.13 -12.05
C ILE A 132 -13.91 17.44 -11.85
N VAL A 133 -14.50 18.36 -11.10
CA VAL A 133 -13.94 19.67 -10.76
C VAL A 133 -14.09 19.95 -9.27
N LEU A 134 -13.12 20.64 -8.68
CA LEU A 134 -13.09 20.94 -7.26
C LEU A 134 -13.09 22.45 -7.01
N PRO A 135 -14.11 23.00 -6.33
CA PRO A 135 -14.05 24.36 -5.86
C PRO A 135 -13.01 24.52 -4.72
N PRO A 136 -12.45 25.70 -4.52
CA PRO A 136 -11.44 25.92 -3.45
C PRO A 136 -11.94 25.62 -2.02
N ASP A 137 -13.25 25.66 -1.82
CA ASP A 137 -13.98 25.38 -0.58
C ASP A 137 -14.80 24.08 -0.67
N ALA A 138 -14.32 23.12 -1.44
CA ALA A 138 -14.99 21.83 -1.66
C ALA A 138 -15.28 21.11 -0.35
N VAL A 139 -16.42 20.41 -0.30
CA VAL A 139 -16.69 19.37 0.70
C VAL A 139 -16.45 18.02 0.04
N VAL A 140 -15.47 17.29 0.56
CA VAL A 140 -15.01 16.03 -0.03
C VAL A 140 -15.14 14.91 0.99
N LEU A 141 -15.74 13.80 0.58
CA LEU A 141 -15.77 12.55 1.34
C LEU A 141 -14.83 11.55 0.64
N ASP A 142 -13.81 11.08 1.37
CA ASP A 142 -12.80 10.11 0.93
C ASP A 142 -13.09 8.76 1.60
N VAL A 143 -13.85 7.91 0.91
CA VAL A 143 -14.26 6.59 1.41
C VAL A 143 -13.29 5.53 0.92
N GLY A 144 -12.62 4.85 1.88
CA GLY A 144 -11.45 4.03 1.62
C GLY A 144 -10.21 4.90 1.44
N ALA A 145 -9.90 5.70 2.49
CA ALA A 145 -8.84 6.70 2.40
C ALA A 145 -7.42 6.12 2.39
N ASN A 146 -7.27 4.83 2.70
CA ASN A 146 -5.99 4.13 2.78
C ASN A 146 -4.98 4.94 3.62
N ILE A 147 -3.73 5.14 3.18
CA ILE A 147 -2.72 5.93 3.89
C ILE A 147 -2.89 7.46 3.71
N GLY A 148 -3.95 7.92 3.03
CA GLY A 148 -4.36 9.33 2.94
C GLY A 148 -3.83 10.12 1.76
N LEU A 149 -3.27 9.48 0.74
CA LEU A 149 -2.68 10.19 -0.41
C LEU A 149 -3.74 11.02 -1.17
N PHE A 150 -4.97 10.50 -1.34
CA PHE A 150 -6.03 11.29 -1.98
C PHE A 150 -6.46 12.49 -1.13
N SER A 151 -6.63 12.32 0.18
CA SER A 151 -6.92 13.43 1.08
C SER A 151 -5.81 14.50 1.07
N LEU A 152 -4.53 14.10 1.00
CA LEU A 152 -3.39 15.03 0.82
C LEU A 152 -3.43 15.74 -0.52
N TYR A 153 -3.75 15.03 -1.60
CA TYR A 153 -3.92 15.62 -2.93
C TYR A 153 -5.00 16.70 -2.91
N ILE A 154 -6.18 16.42 -2.34
CA ILE A 154 -7.26 17.41 -2.21
C ILE A 154 -6.81 18.61 -1.38
N ALA A 155 -6.18 18.39 -0.22
CA ALA A 155 -5.70 19.48 0.64
C ALA A 155 -4.66 20.37 -0.06
N SER A 156 -3.85 19.82 -0.97
CA SER A 156 -2.88 20.57 -1.78
C SER A 156 -3.54 21.38 -2.87
N ARG A 157 -4.62 20.88 -3.49
CA ARG A 157 -5.33 21.53 -4.62
C ARG A 157 -6.41 22.50 -4.17
N ALA A 158 -7.07 22.19 -3.06
CA ALA A 158 -8.15 23.00 -2.48
C ALA A 158 -7.89 23.24 -0.98
N PRO A 159 -7.01 24.18 -0.62
CA PRO A 159 -6.57 24.36 0.79
C PRO A 159 -7.66 24.76 1.78
N ARG A 160 -8.83 25.19 1.30
CA ARG A 160 -10.00 25.52 2.11
C ARG A 160 -11.07 24.42 2.09
N ALA A 161 -10.79 23.30 1.41
CA ALA A 161 -11.73 22.20 1.37
C ALA A 161 -11.93 21.60 2.76
N ARG A 162 -13.16 21.21 3.05
CA ARG A 162 -13.49 20.33 4.16
C ARG A 162 -13.41 18.89 3.66
N VAL A 163 -12.43 18.15 4.14
CA VAL A 163 -12.22 16.74 3.76
C VAL A 163 -12.56 15.86 4.95
N VAL A 164 -13.35 14.82 4.72
CA VAL A 164 -13.70 13.79 5.70
C VAL A 164 -13.27 12.43 5.13
N ALA A 165 -12.34 11.78 5.80
CA ALA A 165 -11.71 10.53 5.39
C ALA A 165 -12.20 9.35 6.23
N PHE A 166 -12.47 8.22 5.58
CA PHE A 166 -12.96 7.00 6.23
C PHE A 166 -12.01 5.84 5.92
N GLU A 167 -11.43 5.25 6.98
CA GLU A 167 -10.56 4.08 6.87
C GLU A 167 -10.80 3.14 8.08
N PRO A 168 -11.45 1.98 7.87
CA PRO A 168 -11.82 1.09 8.95
C PRO A 168 -10.63 0.31 9.54
N LEU A 169 -9.62 -0.03 8.74
CA LEU A 169 -8.51 -0.88 9.16
C LEU A 169 -7.49 -0.09 9.99
N ALA A 170 -7.42 -0.39 11.28
CA ALA A 170 -6.56 0.33 12.22
C ALA A 170 -5.07 0.38 11.82
N PRO A 171 -4.44 -0.67 11.26
CA PRO A 171 -3.05 -0.60 10.80
C PRO A 171 -2.84 0.41 9.68
N ILE A 172 -3.79 0.55 8.75
CA ILE A 172 -3.75 1.52 7.65
C ILE A 172 -4.08 2.92 8.19
N ARG A 173 -5.16 3.03 8.97
CA ARG A 173 -5.63 4.30 9.53
C ARG A 173 -4.57 5.02 10.38
N ARG A 174 -3.76 4.31 11.16
CA ARG A 174 -2.67 4.93 11.92
C ARG A 174 -1.69 5.68 11.01
N ARG A 175 -1.39 5.14 9.83
CA ARG A 175 -0.55 5.81 8.82
C ARG A 175 -1.27 7.01 8.19
N LEU A 176 -2.54 6.85 7.86
CA LEU A 176 -3.42 7.94 7.43
C LEU A 176 -3.38 9.12 8.42
N GLU A 177 -3.64 8.85 9.70
CA GLU A 177 -3.64 9.85 10.77
C GLU A 177 -2.28 10.54 10.91
N ALA A 178 -1.18 9.79 10.82
CA ALA A 178 0.17 10.34 10.87
C ALA A 178 0.48 11.24 9.65
N ASN A 179 0.13 10.79 8.45
CA ASN A 179 0.35 11.53 7.21
C ASN A 179 -0.47 12.83 7.19
N LEU A 180 -1.76 12.73 7.52
CA LEU A 180 -2.64 13.90 7.58
C LEU A 180 -2.27 14.84 8.74
N GLY A 181 -1.92 14.32 9.91
CA GLY A 181 -1.45 15.12 11.04
C GLY A 181 -0.22 15.97 10.69
N ARG A 182 0.64 15.46 9.78
CA ARG A 182 1.86 16.16 9.34
C ARG A 182 1.58 17.23 8.29
N TYR A 183 0.65 17.02 7.36
CA TYR A 183 0.49 17.87 6.17
C TYR A 183 -0.90 18.49 5.99
N ALA A 184 -1.93 17.89 6.55
CA ALA A 184 -3.32 18.30 6.40
C ALA A 184 -4.12 18.05 7.70
N PRO A 185 -3.72 18.63 8.85
CA PRO A 185 -4.32 18.35 10.16
C PRO A 185 -5.79 18.78 10.27
N GLN A 186 -6.30 19.53 9.29
CA GLN A 186 -7.71 19.92 9.21
C GLN A 186 -8.63 18.83 8.66
N VAL A 187 -8.08 17.72 8.13
CA VAL A 187 -8.88 16.60 7.62
C VAL A 187 -9.45 15.80 8.79
N GLU A 188 -10.76 15.57 8.74
CA GLU A 188 -11.45 14.77 9.74
C GLU A 188 -11.32 13.27 9.38
N VAL A 189 -10.81 12.44 10.31
CA VAL A 189 -10.60 11.00 10.06
C VAL A 189 -11.55 10.17 10.92
N PHE A 190 -12.24 9.22 10.29
CA PHE A 190 -13.15 8.28 10.95
C PHE A 190 -12.69 6.83 10.76
N GLY A 191 -12.54 6.11 11.88
CA GLY A 191 -12.15 4.70 11.93
C GLY A 191 -13.31 3.74 11.68
N ILE A 192 -14.11 3.99 10.66
CA ILE A 192 -15.27 3.19 10.27
C ILE A 192 -15.26 2.91 8.77
N GLY A 193 -15.83 1.78 8.36
CA GLY A 193 -16.22 1.56 6.98
C GLY A 193 -17.65 2.05 6.72
N LEU A 194 -17.97 2.26 5.45
CA LEU A 194 -19.31 2.67 5.02
C LEU A 194 -19.98 1.56 4.22
N SER A 195 -21.29 1.39 4.41
CA SER A 195 -22.06 0.30 3.81
C SER A 195 -23.56 0.63 3.82
N ASP A 196 -24.38 -0.31 3.39
CA ASP A 196 -25.84 -0.24 3.33
C ASP A 196 -26.53 -0.34 4.72
N ALA A 197 -25.81 -0.84 5.74
CA ALA A 197 -26.34 -1.03 7.09
C ALA A 197 -25.26 -0.83 8.16
N GLU A 198 -25.70 -0.48 9.37
CA GLU A 198 -24.82 -0.46 10.54
C GLU A 198 -24.60 -1.87 11.08
N ARG A 199 -23.35 -2.33 11.13
CA ARG A 199 -22.93 -3.63 11.66
C ARG A 199 -21.43 -3.68 11.95
N GLU A 200 -21.01 -4.69 12.70
CA GLU A 200 -19.61 -5.11 12.72
C GLU A 200 -19.37 -6.17 11.64
N GLU A 201 -18.25 -6.03 10.93
CA GLU A 201 -17.90 -6.92 9.85
C GLU A 201 -16.44 -7.35 9.94
N THR A 202 -16.11 -8.52 9.40
CA THR A 202 -14.73 -8.98 9.28
C THR A 202 -14.11 -8.44 7.99
N PHE A 203 -12.96 -7.82 8.12
CA PHE A 203 -12.13 -7.36 7.00
C PHE A 203 -10.94 -8.29 6.83
N THR A 204 -10.59 -8.56 5.59
CA THR A 204 -9.31 -9.16 5.21
C THR A 204 -8.31 -8.03 5.01
N TYR A 205 -7.25 -8.04 5.79
CA TYR A 205 -6.12 -7.12 5.66
C TYR A 205 -4.92 -7.84 5.07
N TYR A 206 -4.29 -7.24 4.07
CA TYR A 206 -3.06 -7.72 3.46
C TYR A 206 -1.94 -6.73 3.78
N PRO A 207 -1.07 -7.01 4.78
CA PRO A 207 0.04 -6.10 5.14
C PRO A 207 1.00 -5.80 3.98
N GLY A 208 1.18 -6.76 3.06
CA GLY A 208 2.03 -6.63 1.88
C GLY A 208 1.40 -5.92 0.68
N TYR A 209 0.05 -5.79 0.66
CA TYR A 209 -0.75 -5.09 -0.37
C TYR A 209 -2.04 -4.55 0.24
N SER A 210 -1.94 -3.42 0.92
CA SER A 210 -3.08 -2.85 1.67
C SER A 210 -4.21 -2.38 0.77
N THR A 211 -3.91 -1.98 -0.46
CA THR A 211 -4.89 -1.57 -1.48
C THR A 211 -5.90 -2.68 -1.83
N PHE A 212 -5.59 -3.95 -1.56
CA PHE A 212 -6.51 -5.08 -1.78
C PHE A 212 -7.31 -5.46 -0.53
N SER A 213 -7.11 -4.73 0.56
CA SER A 213 -7.79 -5.02 1.83
C SER A 213 -9.23 -4.53 1.80
N GLY A 214 -10.16 -5.35 2.28
CA GLY A 214 -11.59 -5.03 2.25
C GLY A 214 -12.43 -6.01 3.05
N ILE A 215 -13.75 -5.97 2.88
CA ILE A 215 -14.67 -6.89 3.55
C ILE A 215 -14.34 -8.33 3.16
N ALA A 216 -14.20 -9.21 4.16
CA ALA A 216 -13.73 -10.59 3.97
C ALA A 216 -14.64 -11.42 3.04
N GLU A 217 -15.94 -11.13 3.00
CA GLU A 217 -16.89 -11.78 2.10
C GLU A 217 -16.55 -11.52 0.61
N TYR A 218 -15.95 -10.35 0.32
CA TYR A 218 -15.58 -9.95 -1.05
C TYR A 218 -14.12 -10.24 -1.38
N ALA A 219 -13.34 -10.79 -0.44
CA ALA A 219 -11.92 -11.08 -0.66
C ALA A 219 -11.72 -12.14 -1.74
N ASP A 220 -10.92 -11.84 -2.76
CA ASP A 220 -10.59 -12.73 -3.88
C ASP A 220 -9.08 -12.72 -4.14
N ALA A 221 -8.31 -13.39 -3.26
CA ALA A 221 -6.85 -13.45 -3.39
C ALA A 221 -6.38 -14.01 -4.74
N SER A 222 -7.16 -14.89 -5.36
CA SER A 222 -6.83 -15.44 -6.69
C SER A 222 -7.06 -14.40 -7.79
N GLY A 223 -8.14 -13.63 -7.71
CA GLY A 223 -8.42 -12.51 -8.61
C GLY A 223 -7.37 -11.41 -8.50
N GLU A 224 -6.92 -11.09 -7.28
CA GLU A 224 -5.86 -10.09 -7.07
C GLU A 224 -4.53 -10.51 -7.72
N ARG A 225 -4.17 -11.80 -7.64
CA ARG A 225 -3.01 -12.35 -8.36
C ARG A 225 -3.12 -12.15 -9.87
N ASP A 226 -4.29 -12.39 -10.44
CA ASP A 226 -4.54 -12.22 -11.87
C ASP A 226 -4.46 -10.74 -12.26
N VAL A 227 -4.96 -9.82 -11.44
CA VAL A 227 -4.83 -8.38 -11.64
C VAL A 227 -3.36 -7.96 -11.69
N ILE A 228 -2.55 -8.37 -10.69
CA ILE A 228 -1.12 -8.04 -10.63
C ILE A 228 -0.38 -8.59 -11.86
N ARG A 229 -0.62 -9.85 -12.23
CA ARG A 229 0.00 -10.44 -13.42
C ARG A 229 -0.37 -9.68 -14.68
N ARG A 230 -1.64 -9.31 -14.84
CA ARG A 230 -2.12 -8.55 -16.00
C ARG A 230 -1.50 -7.16 -16.04
N TYR A 231 -1.47 -6.47 -14.90
CA TYR A 231 -0.84 -5.16 -14.76
C TYR A 231 0.64 -5.20 -15.19
N LEU A 232 1.43 -6.16 -14.66
CA LEU A 232 2.84 -6.33 -15.03
C LEU A 232 3.00 -6.67 -16.53
N SER A 233 2.12 -7.51 -17.07
CA SER A 233 2.12 -7.84 -18.50
C SER A 233 1.82 -6.62 -19.38
N ASN A 234 0.93 -5.73 -18.95
CA ASN A 234 0.56 -4.53 -19.69
C ASN A 234 1.65 -3.44 -19.63
N GLN A 235 2.58 -3.48 -18.66
CA GLN A 235 3.73 -2.58 -18.61
C GLN A 235 4.77 -2.82 -19.74
N GLY A 236 4.75 -3.98 -20.41
CA GLY A 236 5.66 -4.31 -21.51
C GLY A 236 7.07 -4.71 -21.06
N GLU A 237 7.96 -4.93 -22.04
CA GLU A 237 9.32 -5.48 -21.81
C GLU A 237 10.31 -4.47 -21.18
N GLU A 238 10.03 -3.18 -21.23
CA GLU A 238 10.96 -2.12 -20.81
C GLU A 238 11.15 -2.01 -19.27
N GLY A 239 10.28 -2.66 -18.48
CA GLY A 239 10.27 -2.54 -17.01
C GLY A 239 10.92 -3.69 -16.22
N GLY A 240 11.61 -4.65 -16.85
CA GLY A 240 12.13 -5.84 -16.14
C GLY A 240 11.00 -6.81 -15.68
N ALA A 241 9.78 -6.63 -16.16
CA ALA A 241 8.58 -7.37 -15.79
C ALA A 241 8.72 -8.89 -16.01
N ASN A 242 9.45 -9.34 -17.03
CA ASN A 242 9.63 -10.75 -17.33
C ASN A 242 10.33 -11.54 -16.22
N LEU A 243 11.35 -10.96 -15.56
CA LEU A 243 12.04 -11.60 -14.43
C LEU A 243 11.16 -11.69 -13.18
N LEU A 244 10.25 -10.73 -13.00
CA LEU A 244 9.28 -10.74 -11.91
C LEU A 244 8.17 -11.77 -12.16
N LEU A 245 7.69 -11.91 -13.40
CA LEU A 245 6.63 -12.84 -13.77
C LEU A 245 7.02 -14.30 -13.54
N ASP A 246 8.30 -14.66 -13.74
CA ASP A 246 8.79 -16.03 -13.55
C ASP A 246 8.75 -16.50 -12.08
N ASN A 247 8.80 -15.56 -11.12
CA ASN A 247 8.80 -15.85 -9.68
C ASN A 247 7.62 -15.20 -8.94
N ILE A 248 6.64 -14.68 -9.68
CA ILE A 248 5.56 -13.85 -9.13
C ILE A 248 4.73 -14.59 -8.08
N ASP A 249 4.52 -15.90 -8.27
CA ASP A 249 3.67 -16.69 -7.37
C ASP A 249 4.24 -16.76 -5.96
N GLU A 250 5.54 -16.99 -5.82
CA GLU A 250 6.21 -17.06 -4.52
C GLU A 250 6.19 -15.70 -3.80
N ILE A 251 6.41 -14.61 -4.57
CA ILE A 251 6.33 -13.24 -4.04
C ILE A 251 4.91 -12.91 -3.58
N LEU A 252 3.90 -13.30 -4.35
CA LEU A 252 2.50 -13.02 -4.03
C LEU A 252 1.98 -13.87 -2.88
N ASP A 253 2.51 -15.08 -2.66
CA ASP A 253 2.16 -15.93 -1.52
C ASP A 253 2.48 -15.26 -0.19
N ASP A 254 3.61 -14.59 -0.11
CA ASP A 254 3.99 -13.83 1.10
C ASP A 254 3.22 -12.51 1.21
N ARG A 255 3.13 -11.75 0.11
CA ARG A 255 2.51 -10.42 0.11
C ARG A 255 0.99 -10.44 0.30
N LEU A 256 0.30 -11.48 -0.15
CA LEU A 256 -1.13 -11.70 0.05
C LEU A 256 -1.45 -12.55 1.29
N ARG A 257 -0.53 -12.59 2.26
CA ARG A 257 -0.81 -13.18 3.58
C ARG A 257 -1.88 -12.34 4.27
N ALA A 258 -3.02 -12.97 4.57
CA ALA A 258 -4.20 -12.30 5.07
C ALA A 258 -4.22 -12.29 6.61
N GLU A 259 -4.68 -11.17 7.17
CA GLU A 259 -5.04 -11.02 8.58
C GLU A 259 -6.51 -10.61 8.68
N ALA A 260 -7.21 -11.11 9.71
CA ALA A 260 -8.62 -10.79 9.93
C ALA A 260 -8.78 -9.68 10.98
N HIS A 261 -9.51 -8.62 10.64
CA HIS A 261 -9.80 -7.51 11.54
C HIS A 261 -11.31 -7.28 11.65
N ARG A 262 -11.79 -7.00 12.87
CA ARG A 262 -13.19 -6.59 13.08
C ARG A 262 -13.30 -5.09 12.93
N CYS A 263 -14.18 -4.64 12.03
CA CYS A 263 -14.41 -3.23 11.75
C CYS A 263 -15.89 -2.90 11.84
N ARG A 264 -16.20 -1.69 12.28
CA ARG A 264 -17.56 -1.17 12.32
C ARG A 264 -17.93 -0.57 10.98
N LEU A 265 -19.06 -0.95 10.43
CA LEU A 265 -19.69 -0.37 9.25
C LEU A 265 -20.84 0.55 9.66
N ARG A 266 -21.05 1.62 8.91
CA ARG A 266 -22.16 2.56 9.09
C ARG A 266 -22.77 2.96 7.75
N ARG A 267 -24.00 3.44 7.80
CA ARG A 267 -24.63 4.05 6.61
C ARG A 267 -24.12 5.45 6.39
N LEU A 268 -23.83 5.77 5.12
CA LEU A 268 -23.27 7.07 4.75
C LEU A 268 -24.28 8.22 4.97
N ASP A 269 -25.58 8.00 4.71
CA ASP A 269 -26.63 8.99 4.96
C ASP A 269 -26.69 9.45 6.43
N GLN A 270 -26.54 8.52 7.38
CA GLN A 270 -26.50 8.84 8.81
C GLN A 270 -25.30 9.70 9.16
N VAL A 271 -24.12 9.34 8.62
CA VAL A 271 -22.88 10.10 8.85
C VAL A 271 -22.99 11.51 8.26
N ILE A 272 -23.54 11.67 7.05
CA ILE A 272 -23.82 12.97 6.42
C ILE A 272 -24.73 13.82 7.31
N GLY A 273 -25.78 13.21 7.91
CA GLY A 273 -26.69 13.88 8.81
C GLY A 273 -26.00 14.35 10.10
N GLU A 274 -25.19 13.50 10.73
CA GLU A 274 -24.45 13.80 11.96
C GLU A 274 -23.40 14.93 11.76
N LEU A 275 -22.74 14.93 10.58
CA LEU A 275 -21.78 15.97 10.21
C LEU A 275 -22.42 17.29 9.76
N GLY A 276 -23.75 17.31 9.64
CA GLY A 276 -24.50 18.47 9.18
C GLY A 276 -24.14 18.92 7.76
N LEU A 277 -23.79 17.98 6.89
CA LEU A 277 -23.39 18.32 5.52
C LEU A 277 -24.63 18.61 4.66
N GLU A 278 -24.68 19.82 4.09
CA GLU A 278 -25.76 20.24 3.18
C GLU A 278 -25.35 20.14 1.70
N ARG A 279 -24.02 20.06 1.43
CA ARG A 279 -23.44 19.91 0.10
C ARG A 279 -22.23 18.99 0.18
N ILE A 280 -22.07 18.12 -0.79
CA ILE A 280 -20.90 17.28 -0.99
C ILE A 280 -20.47 17.49 -2.43
N ASP A 281 -19.33 18.15 -2.62
CA ASP A 281 -18.83 18.49 -3.94
C ASP A 281 -18.21 17.30 -4.65
N LEU A 282 -17.56 16.40 -3.85
CA LEU A 282 -17.01 15.14 -4.36
C LEU A 282 -17.15 14.02 -3.31
N LEU A 283 -17.70 12.91 -3.74
CA LEU A 283 -17.69 11.63 -3.03
C LEU A 283 -16.75 10.67 -3.78
N LYS A 284 -15.58 10.37 -3.22
CA LYS A 284 -14.70 9.30 -3.72
C LYS A 284 -15.01 8.02 -2.98
N ILE A 285 -15.16 6.91 -3.70
CA ILE A 285 -15.40 5.57 -3.15
C ILE A 285 -14.39 4.59 -3.76
N ASP A 286 -13.56 4.00 -2.90
CA ASP A 286 -12.60 2.99 -3.28
C ASP A 286 -12.44 2.02 -2.10
N VAL A 287 -13.30 0.98 -2.10
CA VAL A 287 -13.55 0.11 -0.94
C VAL A 287 -13.47 -1.38 -1.26
N GLN A 288 -12.79 -1.71 -2.34
CA GLN A 288 -12.53 -3.09 -2.76
C GLN A 288 -13.77 -3.98 -2.76
N ARG A 289 -14.56 -3.86 -3.84
CA ARG A 289 -15.79 -4.62 -4.16
C ARG A 289 -17.03 -4.29 -3.31
N ALA A 290 -16.98 -3.33 -2.37
CA ALA A 290 -18.12 -2.91 -1.56
C ALA A 290 -18.75 -1.58 -2.03
N GLU A 291 -18.43 -1.11 -3.25
CA GLU A 291 -18.84 0.20 -3.79
C GLU A 291 -20.38 0.33 -3.87
N MET A 292 -21.06 -0.75 -4.26
CA MET A 292 -22.52 -0.79 -4.32
C MET A 292 -23.14 -0.64 -2.92
N ASP A 293 -22.56 -1.27 -1.90
CA ASP A 293 -23.06 -1.21 -0.53
C ASP A 293 -22.95 0.19 0.04
N VAL A 294 -21.83 0.91 -0.28
CA VAL A 294 -21.67 2.32 0.11
C VAL A 294 -22.75 3.19 -0.52
N LEU A 295 -23.03 3.02 -1.83
CA LEU A 295 -24.08 3.78 -2.51
C LEU A 295 -25.49 3.46 -2.01
N LEU A 296 -25.77 2.20 -1.67
CA LEU A 296 -27.04 1.77 -1.05
C LEU A 296 -27.18 2.28 0.40
N GLY A 297 -26.07 2.69 1.01
CA GLY A 297 -26.05 3.39 2.29
C GLY A 297 -26.47 4.86 2.21
N LEU A 298 -26.81 5.38 1.04
CA LEU A 298 -27.36 6.71 0.82
C LEU A 298 -28.86 6.63 0.55
N ASP A 299 -29.67 7.41 1.26
CA ASP A 299 -31.03 7.68 0.87
C ASP A 299 -31.09 8.76 -0.23
N ASP A 300 -32.26 8.96 -0.82
CA ASP A 300 -32.47 9.94 -1.89
C ASP A 300 -32.11 11.38 -1.44
N ALA A 301 -32.37 11.71 -0.18
CA ALA A 301 -32.10 13.04 0.36
C ALA A 301 -30.60 13.30 0.53
N ALA A 302 -29.85 12.31 1.00
CA ALA A 302 -28.40 12.40 1.12
C ALA A 302 -27.72 12.40 -0.26
N LEU A 303 -28.18 11.54 -1.19
CA LEU A 303 -27.64 11.48 -2.54
C LEU A 303 -27.92 12.78 -3.33
N ALA A 304 -29.03 13.47 -3.06
CA ALA A 304 -29.34 14.78 -3.67
C ALA A 304 -28.33 15.88 -3.24
N LYS A 305 -27.63 15.73 -2.11
CA LYS A 305 -26.58 16.65 -1.66
C LYS A 305 -25.27 16.45 -2.42
N VAL A 306 -25.05 15.29 -3.05
CA VAL A 306 -23.83 14.95 -3.77
C VAL A 306 -23.84 15.54 -5.17
N ARG A 307 -22.74 16.22 -5.53
CA ARG A 307 -22.56 16.88 -6.84
C ARG A 307 -21.79 16.00 -7.80
N GLN A 308 -20.76 15.34 -7.33
CA GLN A 308 -19.88 14.48 -8.11
C GLN A 308 -19.52 13.22 -7.33
N ILE A 309 -19.38 12.12 -8.04
CA ILE A 309 -18.95 10.84 -7.49
C ILE A 309 -17.83 10.31 -8.39
N VAL A 310 -16.74 9.85 -7.78
CA VAL A 310 -15.72 9.03 -8.44
C VAL A 310 -15.55 7.77 -7.66
N LEU A 311 -15.57 6.63 -8.34
CA LEU A 311 -15.40 5.34 -7.67
C LEU A 311 -14.64 4.35 -8.54
N GLU A 312 -13.81 3.50 -7.90
CA GLU A 312 -13.30 2.29 -8.51
C GLU A 312 -14.43 1.25 -8.54
N VAL A 313 -14.64 0.60 -9.66
CA VAL A 313 -15.69 -0.44 -9.83
C VAL A 313 -15.02 -1.76 -10.13
N HIS A 314 -15.38 -2.78 -9.37
CA HIS A 314 -14.94 -4.15 -9.62
C HIS A 314 -16.05 -4.91 -10.36
N ASP A 315 -15.81 -5.22 -11.65
CA ASP A 315 -16.75 -5.96 -12.51
C ASP A 315 -16.07 -7.15 -13.18
N LYS A 316 -16.13 -8.32 -12.55
CA LYS A 316 -15.56 -9.56 -13.06
C LYS A 316 -16.63 -10.33 -13.82
N ARG A 317 -16.49 -10.44 -15.15
CA ARG A 317 -17.49 -11.03 -16.09
C ARG A 317 -18.12 -12.33 -15.64
N ASP A 318 -17.34 -13.23 -15.06
CA ASP A 318 -17.79 -14.57 -14.64
C ASP A 318 -17.73 -14.74 -13.10
N GLY A 319 -17.83 -13.62 -12.34
CA GLY A 319 -17.72 -13.59 -10.89
C GLY A 319 -18.95 -13.03 -10.17
N ALA A 320 -18.86 -12.93 -8.86
CA ALA A 320 -19.91 -12.36 -8.00
C ALA A 320 -20.20 -10.87 -8.28
N THR A 321 -19.29 -10.19 -8.99
CA THR A 321 -19.41 -8.77 -9.35
C THR A 321 -19.85 -8.53 -10.79
N ALA A 322 -20.24 -9.59 -11.53
CA ALA A 322 -20.62 -9.49 -12.95
C ALA A 322 -21.80 -8.52 -13.16
N GLY A 323 -21.64 -7.55 -14.08
CA GLY A 323 -22.64 -6.53 -14.41
C GLY A 323 -22.74 -5.39 -13.38
N ARG A 324 -21.78 -5.31 -12.43
CA ARG A 324 -21.81 -4.28 -11.38
C ARG A 324 -21.60 -2.89 -11.97
N ALA A 325 -20.76 -2.74 -12.99
CA ALA A 325 -20.52 -1.46 -13.66
C ALA A 325 -21.81 -0.90 -14.29
N ASP A 326 -22.59 -1.74 -14.95
CA ASP A 326 -23.90 -1.35 -15.52
C ASP A 326 -24.92 -1.04 -14.41
N ALA A 327 -24.99 -1.86 -13.37
CA ALA A 327 -25.92 -1.64 -12.26
C ALA A 327 -25.63 -0.33 -11.51
N LEU A 328 -24.36 0.00 -11.27
CA LEU A 328 -23.93 1.26 -10.66
C LEU A 328 -24.25 2.45 -11.57
N SER A 329 -23.95 2.34 -12.87
CA SER A 329 -24.29 3.37 -13.85
C SER A 329 -25.78 3.65 -13.88
N ASP A 330 -26.60 2.62 -13.92
CA ASP A 330 -28.05 2.76 -13.97
C ASP A 330 -28.61 3.37 -12.67
N LEU A 331 -28.03 3.00 -11.51
CA LEU A 331 -28.39 3.61 -10.22
C LEU A 331 -28.12 5.11 -10.26
N LEU A 332 -26.90 5.51 -10.64
CA LEU A 332 -26.48 6.92 -10.66
C LEU A 332 -27.24 7.74 -11.70
N ARG A 333 -27.50 7.18 -12.90
CA ARG A 333 -28.30 7.84 -13.94
C ARG A 333 -29.75 8.07 -13.51
N ARG A 334 -30.39 7.10 -12.82
CA ARG A 334 -31.74 7.27 -12.24
C ARG A 334 -31.81 8.42 -11.23
N HIS A 335 -30.69 8.71 -10.55
CA HIS A 335 -30.60 9.83 -9.62
C HIS A 335 -30.07 11.12 -10.27
N GLY A 336 -30.05 11.19 -11.62
CA GLY A 336 -29.78 12.39 -12.38
C GLY A 336 -28.29 12.75 -12.55
N PHE A 337 -27.39 11.77 -12.47
CA PHE A 337 -25.99 11.95 -12.84
C PHE A 337 -25.75 11.60 -14.31
N GLU A 338 -24.83 12.32 -14.93
CA GLU A 338 -24.15 11.89 -16.15
C GLU A 338 -23.00 10.98 -15.75
N VAL A 339 -22.94 9.78 -16.36
CA VAL A 339 -22.02 8.72 -15.92
C VAL A 339 -21.11 8.31 -17.07
N SER A 340 -19.81 8.30 -16.81
CA SER A 340 -18.75 7.77 -17.66
C SER A 340 -18.01 6.66 -16.94
N ILE A 341 -17.68 5.57 -17.65
CA ILE A 341 -16.85 4.47 -17.12
C ILE A 341 -15.65 4.32 -18.03
N ARG A 342 -14.47 4.17 -17.42
CA ARG A 342 -13.20 3.97 -18.12
C ARG A 342 -12.41 2.83 -17.46
N GLN A 343 -11.61 2.14 -18.27
CA GLN A 343 -10.57 1.26 -17.81
C GLN A 343 -9.22 1.89 -18.12
N ASP A 344 -8.32 1.91 -17.13
CA ASP A 344 -6.95 2.38 -17.36
C ASP A 344 -6.20 1.38 -18.26
N ALA A 345 -5.29 1.87 -19.11
CA ALA A 345 -4.56 1.04 -20.06
C ALA A 345 -3.72 -0.06 -19.35
N LEU A 346 -3.17 0.24 -18.18
CA LEU A 346 -2.41 -0.74 -17.41
C LEU A 346 -3.30 -1.79 -16.73
N LEU A 347 -4.59 -1.49 -16.54
CA LEU A 347 -5.59 -2.40 -15.97
C LEU A 347 -6.46 -3.07 -17.03
N GLU A 348 -6.17 -2.87 -18.33
CA GLU A 348 -6.95 -3.46 -19.42
C GLU A 348 -6.98 -4.99 -19.30
N GLY A 349 -8.20 -5.54 -19.36
CA GLY A 349 -8.46 -6.97 -19.21
C GLY A 349 -8.50 -7.47 -17.76
N THR A 350 -8.48 -6.58 -16.77
CA THR A 350 -8.80 -6.88 -15.37
C THR A 350 -10.27 -6.62 -15.06
N ASP A 351 -10.68 -6.78 -13.79
CA ASP A 351 -12.03 -6.46 -13.30
C ASP A 351 -12.18 -5.01 -12.81
N ARG A 352 -11.17 -4.14 -13.00
CA ARG A 352 -11.12 -2.79 -12.43
C ARG A 352 -11.46 -1.71 -13.44
N TYR A 353 -12.38 -0.83 -13.07
CA TYR A 353 -12.85 0.29 -13.87
C TYR A 353 -13.00 1.53 -12.99
N ASN A 354 -12.80 2.71 -13.55
CA ASN A 354 -13.12 3.97 -12.90
C ASN A 354 -14.47 4.49 -13.41
N CYS A 355 -15.38 4.80 -12.48
CA CYS A 355 -16.67 5.41 -12.79
C CYS A 355 -16.68 6.85 -12.31
N TYR A 356 -17.07 7.74 -13.19
CA TYR A 356 -17.23 9.18 -12.93
C TYR A 356 -18.68 9.56 -13.14
N ALA A 357 -19.27 10.19 -12.13
CA ALA A 357 -20.66 10.63 -12.18
C ALA A 357 -20.75 12.10 -11.77
N VAL A 358 -21.31 12.94 -12.62
CA VAL A 358 -21.36 14.39 -12.42
C VAL A 358 -22.80 14.86 -12.57
N ARG A 359 -23.24 15.79 -11.70
CA ARG A 359 -24.52 16.47 -11.88
C ARG A 359 -24.45 17.40 -13.09
N PRO A 360 -25.41 17.32 -14.04
CA PRO A 360 -25.46 18.23 -15.20
C PRO A 360 -25.36 19.70 -14.79
N GLY A 361 -24.53 20.48 -15.48
CA GLY A 361 -24.35 21.90 -15.23
C GLY A 361 -23.51 22.26 -13.99
N TYR A 362 -23.01 21.29 -13.23
CA TYR A 362 -22.22 21.60 -12.05
C TYR A 362 -20.84 22.17 -12.41
N ALA A 363 -20.14 21.56 -13.34
CA ALA A 363 -18.82 22.00 -13.78
C ALA A 363 -18.88 23.43 -14.38
N GLU A 364 -19.88 23.71 -15.24
CA GLU A 364 -20.12 25.03 -15.83
C GLU A 364 -20.39 26.09 -14.76
N SER A 365 -21.16 25.74 -13.72
CA SER A 365 -21.46 26.65 -12.61
C SER A 365 -20.22 27.04 -11.79
N LEU A 366 -19.17 26.22 -11.82
CA LEU A 366 -17.91 26.47 -11.14
C LEU A 366 -16.87 27.18 -12.02
N ALA A 367 -16.89 26.98 -13.35
CA ALA A 367 -15.93 27.56 -14.27
C ALA A 367 -15.88 29.08 -14.19
N GLU A 368 -17.01 29.73 -13.88
CA GLU A 368 -17.11 31.17 -13.66
C GLU A 368 -16.56 31.65 -12.31
N ARG A 369 -16.31 30.75 -11.36
CA ARG A 369 -16.02 31.09 -9.97
C ARG A 369 -14.57 30.82 -9.52
N ILE A 370 -13.77 30.10 -10.33
CA ILE A 370 -12.45 29.56 -9.87
C ILE A 370 -11.30 30.07 -10.76
N ASP A 371 -10.36 30.82 -10.16
CA ASP A 371 -9.06 31.12 -10.75
C ASP A 371 -8.06 30.00 -10.38
N TRP A 372 -7.93 29.00 -11.23
CA TRP A 372 -7.06 27.84 -11.06
C TRP A 372 -5.56 28.17 -11.05
N ARG A 373 -5.16 29.39 -11.44
CA ARG A 373 -3.77 29.81 -11.54
C ARG A 373 -3.17 30.26 -10.21
N ALA A 374 -4.02 30.43 -9.17
CA ALA A 374 -3.60 30.91 -7.86
C ALA A 374 -3.13 29.84 -6.88
N LEU A 375 -3.10 28.55 -7.28
CA LEU A 375 -2.83 27.40 -6.40
C LEU A 375 -1.44 26.79 -6.68
N ALA A 376 -0.38 27.41 -6.18
CA ALA A 376 0.96 26.81 -6.18
C ALA A 376 1.22 26.05 -4.87
N PRO A 377 1.90 24.88 -4.90
CA PRO A 377 2.19 24.08 -3.70
C PRO A 377 3.23 24.73 -2.80
N ARG A 378 3.10 24.58 -1.46
CA ARG A 378 4.09 25.00 -0.46
C ARG A 378 5.04 23.86 -0.12
N PRO A 379 6.36 24.10 0.00
CA PRO A 379 7.33 23.06 0.37
C PRO A 379 7.26 22.71 1.87
N ALA A 380 7.51 21.43 2.16
CA ALA A 380 7.52 20.86 3.51
C ALA A 380 8.79 21.23 4.29
N ALA A 381 8.67 21.40 5.63
CA ALA A 381 9.79 21.62 6.55
C ALA A 381 10.28 20.28 7.15
N ALA A 382 11.59 20.11 7.20
CA ALA A 382 12.27 18.91 7.70
C ALA A 382 12.32 18.85 9.23
N LEU A 383 12.11 17.66 9.80
CA LEU A 383 12.44 17.33 11.19
C LEU A 383 13.27 16.04 11.21
N GLY A 384 14.49 16.10 11.75
CA GLY A 384 15.41 14.97 11.85
C GLY A 384 15.90 14.75 13.28
N GLY A 385 16.13 13.49 13.64
CA GLY A 385 16.96 13.07 14.76
C GLY A 385 17.88 11.95 14.27
N GLU A 386 19.18 12.12 14.32
CA GLU A 386 20.16 11.27 13.66
C GLU A 386 20.60 10.07 14.52
N LEU A 387 20.44 8.85 13.98
CA LEU A 387 21.23 7.68 14.32
C LEU A 387 22.62 7.80 13.63
N SER A 388 23.73 7.76 14.40
CA SER A 388 25.05 7.82 13.79
C SER A 388 25.64 6.42 13.61
N GLU A 389 26.30 6.19 12.44
CA GLU A 389 27.07 4.98 12.15
C GLU A 389 28.07 4.65 13.28
N GLN A 390 28.69 5.67 13.86
CA GLN A 390 29.67 5.53 14.92
C GLN A 390 29.07 5.00 16.23
N ALA A 391 27.85 5.38 16.58
CA ALA A 391 27.15 4.87 17.77
C ALA A 391 26.77 3.39 17.62
N LEU A 392 26.27 3.00 16.43
CA LEU A 392 25.93 1.62 16.12
C LEU A 392 27.18 0.71 16.08
N ARG A 393 28.25 1.21 15.47
CA ARG A 393 29.51 0.48 15.40
C ARG A 393 30.09 0.20 16.80
N GLY A 394 30.14 1.20 17.68
CA GLY A 394 30.59 1.05 19.06
C GLY A 394 29.73 0.07 19.86
N PHE A 395 28.43 0.05 19.61
CA PHE A 395 27.51 -0.92 20.22
C PHE A 395 27.78 -2.36 19.79
N LEU A 396 28.08 -2.58 18.50
CA LEU A 396 28.41 -3.91 17.96
C LEU A 396 29.79 -4.38 18.39
N GLU A 397 30.79 -3.52 18.47
CA GLU A 397 32.17 -3.84 18.93
C GLU A 397 32.19 -4.41 20.36
N ALA A 398 31.24 -4.02 21.20
CA ALA A 398 31.10 -4.58 22.55
C ALA A 398 30.47 -5.98 22.59
N ARG A 399 29.89 -6.48 21.48
CA ARG A 399 29.07 -7.71 21.41
C ARG A 399 29.54 -8.74 20.40
N LEU A 400 30.25 -8.31 19.37
CA LEU A 400 30.65 -9.16 18.26
C LEU A 400 32.16 -9.10 18.05
N PRO A 401 32.80 -10.18 17.57
CA PRO A 401 34.19 -10.17 17.14
C PRO A 401 34.39 -9.20 15.97
N ALA A 402 35.60 -8.63 15.85
CA ALA A 402 35.91 -7.60 14.85
C ALA A 402 35.65 -8.02 13.38
N TYR A 403 35.78 -9.33 13.07
CA TYR A 403 35.52 -9.86 11.74
C TYR A 403 34.02 -9.95 11.36
N MET A 404 33.12 -9.76 12.34
CA MET A 404 31.66 -9.71 12.15
C MET A 404 31.12 -8.28 12.03
N LEU A 405 31.95 -7.27 12.24
CA LEU A 405 31.49 -5.89 12.19
C LEU A 405 31.19 -5.45 10.75
N PRO A 406 30.00 -4.90 10.49
CA PRO A 406 29.67 -4.33 9.18
C PRO A 406 30.65 -3.24 8.78
N SER A 407 31.00 -3.16 7.49
CA SER A 407 31.85 -2.13 6.93
C SER A 407 31.11 -0.82 6.63
N ARG A 408 29.78 -0.89 6.55
CA ARG A 408 28.82 0.21 6.40
C ARG A 408 27.51 -0.15 7.08
#